data_3132ac487f12be415a4010cac78dc690
#
_entry.id   3132ac487f12be415a4010cac78dc690
#
_cell.length_a   1.000
_cell.length_b   1.000
_cell.length_c   1.000
_cell.angle_alpha   90.00
_cell.angle_beta   90.00
_cell.angle_gamma   90.00
#
_symmetry.space_group_name_H-M   'P 1'
#
loop_
_entity.id
_entity.type
_entity.pdbx_description
1 polymer ?
#
loop_
_entity_poly.entity_id
_entity_poly.type
_entity_poly.pdbx_seq_one_letter_code
_entity_poly.pdbx_strand_id
1 'polypeptide(L)'
;MLIISHDQVADPKIFMNEVFNKTQEQVSLYAIHYTLNEANNKINYGCNFLNRVLREDTLLYSEDNRLKQLGSYLYHPEVFLRIQKHWNKRFEHARYFEEKSTICEDNPSNQGRYLILQQAIQQACLGLIYVFWEYQSSYYSLPYLLHLCEQFSDVPKIIYPKRSFQSQQMYSRLCHAQYNLNEKIQENPSESDSLKAEHLTYKFIQAARKEADKKLEELKKLHLKN
;
A
#
# COMPACT_ATOMS: atom_id res chain seq x y z
N MET A 1 2.74 -12.34 -2.12
CA MET A 1 3.31 -13.26 -3.13
C MET A 1 3.49 -12.49 -4.44
N LEU A 2 4.64 -12.66 -5.15
CA LEU A 2 4.83 -12.18 -6.51
C LEU A 2 4.43 -13.28 -7.49
N ILE A 3 3.63 -12.94 -8.50
CA ILE A 3 3.20 -13.83 -9.58
C ILE A 3 3.65 -13.19 -10.89
N ILE A 4 4.32 -13.98 -11.74
CA ILE A 4 4.67 -13.57 -13.09
C ILE A 4 4.08 -14.63 -14.04
N SER A 5 3.20 -14.20 -14.95
CA SER A 5 2.51 -15.08 -15.90
C SER A 5 2.68 -14.60 -17.34
N HIS A 6 2.39 -15.46 -18.32
CA HIS A 6 2.41 -15.08 -19.73
C HIS A 6 1.31 -14.06 -20.04
N ASP A 7 0.11 -14.32 -19.51
CA ASP A 7 -1.07 -13.50 -19.77
C ASP A 7 -1.37 -12.58 -18.59
N GLN A 8 -2.01 -11.46 -18.88
CA GLN A 8 -2.47 -10.54 -17.86
C GLN A 8 -3.61 -11.15 -17.06
N VAL A 9 -3.50 -11.15 -15.74
CA VAL A 9 -4.64 -11.45 -14.86
C VAL A 9 -5.58 -10.26 -14.93
N ALA A 10 -6.81 -10.49 -15.37
CA ALA A 10 -7.79 -9.42 -15.61
C ALA A 10 -8.05 -8.56 -14.36
N ASP A 11 -8.16 -9.19 -13.20
CA ASP A 11 -8.30 -8.52 -11.91
C ASP A 11 -7.60 -9.35 -10.81
N PRO A 12 -6.51 -8.85 -10.20
CA PRO A 12 -5.85 -9.55 -9.08
C PRO A 12 -6.79 -9.89 -7.92
N LYS A 13 -7.87 -9.10 -7.72
CA LYS A 13 -8.86 -9.34 -6.68
C LYS A 13 -9.62 -10.65 -6.93
N ILE A 14 -9.98 -10.93 -8.18
CA ILE A 14 -10.68 -12.19 -8.54
C ILE A 14 -9.81 -13.38 -8.15
N PHE A 15 -8.55 -13.35 -8.55
CA PHE A 15 -7.59 -14.41 -8.21
C PHE A 15 -7.40 -14.55 -6.68
N MET A 16 -7.24 -13.44 -5.96
CA MET A 16 -7.12 -13.47 -4.49
C MET A 16 -8.37 -14.07 -3.82
N ASN A 17 -9.57 -13.69 -4.31
CA ASN A 17 -10.83 -14.24 -3.81
C ASN A 17 -11.01 -15.72 -4.15
N GLU A 18 -10.60 -16.16 -5.34
CA GLU A 18 -10.65 -17.58 -5.71
C GLU A 18 -9.77 -18.43 -4.80
N VAL A 19 -8.56 -17.97 -4.47
CA VAL A 19 -7.68 -18.67 -3.53
C VAL A 19 -8.34 -18.73 -2.14
N PHE A 20 -8.90 -17.64 -1.66
CA PHE A 20 -9.60 -17.60 -0.38
C PHE A 20 -10.76 -18.61 -0.33
N ASN A 21 -11.61 -18.62 -1.36
CA ASN A 21 -12.73 -19.57 -1.46
C ASN A 21 -12.26 -21.04 -1.58
N LYS A 22 -11.26 -21.32 -2.42
CA LYS A 22 -10.71 -22.67 -2.60
C LYS A 22 -10.05 -23.22 -1.34
N THR A 23 -9.53 -22.35 -0.49
CA THR A 23 -8.95 -22.73 0.81
C THR A 23 -9.97 -22.71 1.96
N GLN A 24 -11.26 -22.65 1.64
CA GLN A 24 -12.35 -22.59 2.64
C GLN A 24 -12.14 -21.46 3.64
N GLU A 25 -11.77 -20.27 3.13
CA GLU A 25 -11.55 -19.04 3.89
C GLU A 25 -10.36 -19.09 4.88
N GLN A 26 -9.51 -20.11 4.79
CA GLN A 26 -8.38 -20.29 5.70
C GLN A 26 -7.14 -19.49 5.30
N VAL A 27 -6.98 -19.17 3.99
CA VAL A 27 -5.79 -18.49 3.48
C VAL A 27 -6.16 -17.21 2.75
N SER A 28 -5.74 -16.09 3.28
CA SER A 28 -5.80 -14.79 2.59
C SER A 28 -4.52 -14.57 1.79
N LEU A 29 -4.62 -14.55 0.48
CA LEU A 29 -3.51 -14.26 -0.41
C LEU A 29 -3.49 -12.77 -0.80
N TYR A 30 -2.32 -12.15 -0.70
CA TYR A 30 -2.06 -10.81 -1.24
C TYR A 30 -1.02 -10.93 -2.35
N ALA A 31 -1.45 -10.73 -3.59
CA ALA A 31 -0.64 -10.95 -4.78
C ALA A 31 -0.21 -9.63 -5.44
N ILE A 32 1.05 -9.59 -5.85
CA ILE A 32 1.57 -8.63 -6.82
C ILE A 32 1.73 -9.38 -8.13
N HIS A 33 1.12 -8.89 -9.20
CA HIS A 33 1.12 -9.54 -10.50
C HIS A 33 1.83 -8.70 -11.55
N TYR A 34 2.64 -9.37 -12.36
CA TYR A 34 3.22 -8.86 -13.60
C TYR A 34 3.06 -9.89 -14.72
N THR A 35 2.88 -9.40 -15.94
CA THR A 35 3.13 -10.26 -17.11
C THR A 35 4.64 -10.47 -17.27
N LEU A 36 5.03 -11.54 -17.96
CA LEU A 36 6.43 -11.83 -18.27
C LEU A 36 7.10 -10.67 -19.04
N ASN A 37 6.38 -10.06 -19.99
CA ASN A 37 6.87 -8.91 -20.74
C ASN A 37 7.07 -7.68 -19.85
N GLU A 38 6.13 -7.37 -18.96
CA GLU A 38 6.27 -6.26 -18.01
C GLU A 38 7.43 -6.50 -17.04
N ALA A 39 7.57 -7.72 -16.52
CA ALA A 39 8.66 -8.07 -15.62
C ALA A 39 10.03 -7.91 -16.32
N ASN A 40 10.19 -8.46 -17.52
CA ASN A 40 11.43 -8.33 -18.30
C ASN A 40 11.73 -6.86 -18.61
N ASN A 41 10.77 -6.07 -19.06
CA ASN A 41 10.97 -4.66 -19.32
C ASN A 41 11.41 -3.93 -18.05
N LYS A 42 10.72 -4.13 -16.92
CA LYS A 42 11.08 -3.50 -15.64
C LYS A 42 12.48 -3.90 -15.16
N ILE A 43 12.87 -5.17 -15.31
CA ILE A 43 14.20 -5.65 -14.95
C ILE A 43 15.26 -4.97 -15.84
N ASN A 44 15.03 -4.89 -17.14
CA ASN A 44 15.93 -4.22 -18.09
C ASN A 44 16.10 -2.73 -17.81
N TYR A 45 15.05 -2.07 -17.29
CA TYR A 45 15.10 -0.68 -16.84
C TYR A 45 15.57 -0.51 -15.39
N GLY A 46 16.11 -1.56 -14.76
CA GLY A 46 16.71 -1.49 -13.43
C GLY A 46 15.71 -1.41 -12.28
N CYS A 47 14.60 -2.15 -12.35
CA CYS A 47 13.64 -2.24 -11.26
C CYS A 47 14.24 -3.01 -10.07
N ASN A 48 14.66 -2.29 -9.04
CA ASN A 48 15.28 -2.90 -7.86
C ASN A 48 14.31 -3.80 -7.08
N PHE A 49 13.01 -3.53 -7.10
CA PHE A 49 11.99 -4.39 -6.49
C PHE A 49 12.01 -5.81 -7.07
N LEU A 50 11.87 -5.93 -8.40
CA LEU A 50 11.87 -7.24 -9.07
C LEU A 50 13.22 -7.95 -8.91
N ASN A 51 14.32 -7.22 -9.08
CA ASN A 51 15.65 -7.78 -8.89
C ASN A 51 15.85 -8.33 -7.49
N ARG A 52 15.35 -7.66 -6.45
CA ARG A 52 15.41 -8.12 -5.07
C ARG A 52 14.57 -9.37 -4.86
N VAL A 53 13.27 -9.32 -5.18
CA VAL A 53 12.35 -10.43 -4.94
C VAL A 53 12.80 -11.71 -5.68
N LEU A 54 13.24 -11.57 -6.94
CA LEU A 54 13.66 -12.73 -7.72
C LEU A 54 15.01 -13.33 -7.28
N ARG A 55 15.82 -12.58 -6.53
CA ARG A 55 17.13 -13.07 -6.02
C ARG A 55 17.07 -13.57 -4.60
N GLU A 56 16.32 -12.89 -3.74
CA GLU A 56 16.39 -13.05 -2.29
C GLU A 56 15.25 -13.92 -1.75
N ASP A 57 14.11 -13.95 -2.45
CA ASP A 57 12.94 -14.67 -1.99
C ASP A 57 12.88 -16.12 -2.49
N THR A 58 12.08 -16.93 -1.79
CA THR A 58 11.90 -18.34 -2.12
C THR A 58 11.05 -18.50 -3.36
N LEU A 59 11.60 -19.17 -4.37
CA LEU A 59 10.87 -19.62 -5.56
C LEU A 59 9.93 -20.78 -5.19
N LEU A 60 8.62 -20.53 -5.28
CA LEU A 60 7.61 -21.55 -4.99
C LEU A 60 7.32 -22.45 -6.21
N TYR A 61 7.29 -21.87 -7.40
CA TYR A 61 6.97 -22.57 -8.63
C TYR A 61 7.55 -21.83 -9.85
N SER A 62 8.02 -22.56 -10.85
CA SER A 62 8.47 -21.98 -12.13
C SER A 62 8.34 -23.03 -13.24
N GLU A 63 7.63 -22.67 -14.32
CA GLU A 63 7.61 -23.42 -15.58
C GLU A 63 8.74 -23.00 -16.52
N ASP A 64 9.29 -21.79 -16.32
CA ASP A 64 10.16 -21.15 -17.27
C ASP A 64 11.45 -20.64 -16.60
N ASN A 65 12.57 -20.86 -17.27
CA ASN A 65 13.88 -20.42 -16.81
C ASN A 65 14.30 -19.01 -17.33
N ARG A 66 13.45 -18.37 -18.12
CA ARG A 66 13.77 -17.09 -18.79
C ARG A 66 14.03 -15.91 -17.82
N LEU A 67 13.48 -15.99 -16.61
CA LEU A 67 13.71 -15.00 -15.57
C LEU A 67 15.00 -15.20 -14.75
N LYS A 68 15.78 -16.25 -15.05
CA LYS A 68 17.04 -16.51 -14.34
C LYS A 68 18.19 -15.57 -14.68
N GLN A 69 18.09 -14.82 -15.78
CA GLN A 69 19.05 -13.77 -16.14
C GLN A 69 18.65 -12.44 -15.51
N LEU A 70 18.83 -12.33 -14.20
CA LEU A 70 18.45 -11.15 -13.46
C LEU A 70 19.48 -10.04 -13.65
N GLY A 71 18.99 -8.82 -13.84
CA GLY A 71 19.81 -7.61 -13.86
C GLY A 71 20.53 -7.36 -12.52
N SER A 72 21.43 -6.42 -12.50
CA SER A 72 22.06 -5.92 -11.27
C SER A 72 21.16 -4.88 -10.60
N TYR A 73 21.34 -4.69 -9.27
CA TYR A 73 20.75 -3.53 -8.60
C TYR A 73 21.24 -2.24 -9.23
N LEU A 74 20.31 -1.34 -9.50
CA LEU A 74 20.63 -0.01 -10.02
C LEU A 74 20.68 1.00 -8.87
N TYR A 75 21.89 1.29 -8.40
CA TYR A 75 22.14 2.37 -7.46
C TYR A 75 22.66 3.59 -8.24
N HIS A 76 21.81 4.61 -8.37
CA HIS A 76 22.13 5.82 -9.11
C HIS A 76 21.45 7.03 -8.47
N PRO A 77 22.07 8.22 -8.44
CA PRO A 77 21.46 9.42 -7.86
C PRO A 77 20.08 9.77 -8.39
N GLU A 78 19.83 9.58 -9.69
CA GLU A 78 18.53 9.83 -10.31
C GLU A 78 17.43 8.89 -9.79
N VAL A 79 17.77 7.63 -9.49
CA VAL A 79 16.81 6.67 -8.89
C VAL A 79 16.43 7.17 -7.50
N PHE A 80 17.39 7.59 -6.69
CA PHE A 80 17.12 8.18 -5.37
C PHE A 80 16.23 9.41 -5.48
N LEU A 81 16.55 10.35 -6.36
CA LEU A 81 15.75 11.56 -6.57
C LEU A 81 14.30 11.24 -6.98
N ARG A 82 14.11 10.23 -7.84
CA ARG A 82 12.79 9.75 -8.25
C ARG A 82 12.01 9.19 -7.06
N ILE A 83 12.64 8.38 -6.21
CA ILE A 83 12.00 7.81 -5.01
C ILE A 83 11.61 8.94 -4.06
N GLN A 84 12.51 9.86 -3.78
CA GLN A 84 12.27 11.01 -2.90
C GLN A 84 11.13 11.89 -3.42
N LYS A 85 11.14 12.23 -4.73
CA LYS A 85 10.09 13.02 -5.36
C LYS A 85 8.72 12.33 -5.28
N HIS A 86 8.71 11.00 -5.50
CA HIS A 86 7.47 10.23 -5.40
C HIS A 86 6.91 10.26 -3.98
N TRP A 87 7.77 10.03 -2.97
CA TRP A 87 7.40 10.14 -1.55
C TRP A 87 6.82 11.50 -1.22
N ASN A 88 7.54 12.58 -1.52
CA ASN A 88 7.13 13.94 -1.20
C ASN A 88 5.73 14.24 -1.78
N LYS A 89 5.50 13.89 -3.06
CA LYS A 89 4.19 14.08 -3.70
C LYS A 89 3.08 13.30 -2.99
N ARG A 90 3.33 12.03 -2.62
CA ARG A 90 2.34 11.20 -1.93
C ARG A 90 2.07 11.69 -0.52
N PHE A 91 3.10 12.11 0.18
CA PHE A 91 2.99 12.66 1.53
C PHE A 91 2.23 13.99 1.55
N GLU A 92 2.49 14.89 0.60
CA GLU A 92 1.71 16.12 0.42
C GLU A 92 0.22 15.84 0.18
N HIS A 93 -0.10 14.86 -0.68
CA HIS A 93 -1.49 14.45 -0.89
C HIS A 93 -2.11 13.85 0.37
N ALA A 94 -1.38 13.00 1.11
CA ALA A 94 -1.88 12.42 2.36
C ALA A 94 -2.22 13.51 3.38
N ARG A 95 -1.32 14.48 3.56
CA ARG A 95 -1.55 15.63 4.43
C ARG A 95 -2.71 16.50 3.97
N TYR A 96 -2.79 16.78 2.67
CA TYR A 96 -3.89 17.56 2.12
C TYR A 96 -5.26 16.93 2.43
N PHE A 97 -5.40 15.63 2.22
CA PHE A 97 -6.65 14.93 2.54
C PHE A 97 -6.92 14.90 4.05
N GLU A 98 -5.92 14.70 4.87
CA GLU A 98 -6.05 14.73 6.33
C GLU A 98 -6.51 16.11 6.81
N GLU A 99 -5.89 17.18 6.35
CA GLU A 99 -6.29 18.55 6.66
C GLU A 99 -7.72 18.88 6.17
N LYS A 100 -8.13 18.35 5.02
CA LYS A 100 -9.50 18.54 4.50
C LYS A 100 -10.56 17.76 5.27
N SER A 101 -10.20 16.68 5.96
CA SER A 101 -11.14 15.94 6.79
C SER A 101 -11.64 16.78 7.98
N THR A 102 -10.82 17.69 8.51
CA THR A 102 -11.18 18.57 9.63
C THR A 102 -12.16 19.68 9.23
N ILE A 103 -12.13 20.11 7.95
CA ILE A 103 -12.99 21.20 7.45
C ILE A 103 -14.43 20.70 7.19
N CYS A 104 -14.67 19.39 7.21
CA CYS A 104 -15.99 18.80 7.01
C CYS A 104 -16.90 18.88 8.26
N GLU A 105 -16.63 19.79 9.20
CA GLU A 105 -17.41 19.92 10.45
C GLU A 105 -18.89 20.22 10.22
N ASP A 106 -19.22 20.93 9.15
CA ASP A 106 -20.61 21.30 8.80
C ASP A 106 -21.32 20.25 7.91
N ASN A 107 -20.67 19.14 7.59
CA ASN A 107 -21.25 18.15 6.71
C ASN A 107 -22.08 17.12 7.50
N PRO A 108 -23.39 16.95 7.19
CA PRO A 108 -24.23 16.00 7.89
C PRO A 108 -23.80 14.53 7.72
N SER A 109 -22.81 14.25 6.89
CA SER A 109 -22.34 12.89 6.63
C SER A 109 -20.92 12.68 7.13
N ASN A 110 -20.77 12.08 8.31
CA ASN A 110 -19.48 11.55 8.78
C ASN A 110 -18.90 10.46 7.85
N GLN A 111 -19.70 9.86 6.97
CA GLN A 111 -19.23 8.94 5.93
C GLN A 111 -18.30 9.62 4.92
N GLY A 112 -18.61 10.88 4.54
CA GLY A 112 -17.73 11.69 3.68
C GLY A 112 -16.35 11.92 4.31
N ARG A 113 -16.30 12.17 5.63
CA ARG A 113 -15.06 12.29 6.39
C ARG A 113 -14.24 10.98 6.32
N TYR A 114 -14.88 9.82 6.53
CA TYR A 114 -14.19 8.53 6.40
C TYR A 114 -13.61 8.29 5.01
N LEU A 115 -14.29 8.71 3.94
CA LEU A 115 -13.76 8.62 2.57
C LEU A 115 -12.49 9.47 2.39
N ILE A 116 -12.49 10.70 2.91
CA ILE A 116 -11.33 11.59 2.84
C ILE A 116 -10.16 10.99 3.64
N LEU A 117 -10.42 10.48 4.85
CA LEU A 117 -9.41 9.80 5.67
C LEU A 117 -8.87 8.53 4.99
N GLN A 118 -9.73 7.74 4.34
CA GLN A 118 -9.31 6.60 3.53
C GLN A 118 -8.31 7.02 2.46
N GLN A 119 -8.60 8.12 1.72
CA GLN A 119 -7.68 8.63 0.70
C GLN A 119 -6.35 9.08 1.30
N ALA A 120 -6.37 9.74 2.45
CA ALA A 120 -5.15 10.14 3.16
C ALA A 120 -4.25 8.94 3.48
N ILE A 121 -4.82 7.89 4.07
CA ILE A 121 -4.08 6.66 4.41
C ILE A 121 -3.56 5.97 3.15
N GLN A 122 -4.37 5.88 2.08
CA GLN A 122 -3.95 5.28 0.81
C GLN A 122 -2.74 6.00 0.23
N GLN A 123 -2.72 7.33 0.21
CA GLN A 123 -1.57 8.08 -0.30
C GLN A 123 -0.31 7.82 0.53
N ALA A 124 -0.41 7.79 1.85
CA ALA A 124 0.71 7.47 2.72
C ALA A 124 1.23 6.04 2.47
N CYS A 125 0.35 5.03 2.35
CA CYS A 125 0.73 3.67 2.01
C CYS A 125 1.43 3.57 0.66
N LEU A 126 0.89 4.20 -0.39
CA LEU A 126 1.49 4.21 -1.73
C LEU A 126 2.89 4.83 -1.73
N GLY A 127 3.07 5.89 -0.93
CA GLY A 127 4.38 6.51 -0.73
C GLY A 127 5.36 5.57 -0.04
N LEU A 128 4.97 4.94 1.07
CA LEU A 128 5.79 3.97 1.81
C LEU A 128 6.19 2.78 0.94
N ILE A 129 5.24 2.16 0.24
CA ILE A 129 5.49 1.01 -0.63
C ILE A 129 6.54 1.37 -1.69
N TYR A 130 6.46 2.58 -2.24
CA TYR A 130 7.45 3.02 -3.21
C TYR A 130 8.83 3.30 -2.61
N VAL A 131 8.90 3.86 -1.41
CA VAL A 131 10.19 4.09 -0.71
C VAL A 131 10.87 2.78 -0.36
N PHE A 132 10.10 1.79 0.14
CA PHE A 132 10.67 0.52 0.61
C PHE A 132 10.93 -0.48 -0.52
N TRP A 133 10.09 -0.49 -1.55
CA TRP A 133 10.10 -1.51 -2.59
C TRP A 133 10.28 -0.98 -4.01
N GLU A 134 10.21 0.33 -4.25
CA GLU A 134 10.13 0.93 -5.59
C GLU A 134 8.95 0.36 -6.41
N TYR A 135 7.96 -0.21 -5.72
CA TYR A 135 6.78 -0.81 -6.31
C TYR A 135 5.64 0.21 -6.42
N GLN A 136 5.09 0.34 -7.62
CA GLN A 136 3.86 1.09 -7.87
C GLN A 136 2.68 0.11 -7.95
N SER A 137 1.82 0.12 -6.93
CA SER A 137 0.63 -0.73 -6.94
C SER A 137 -0.34 -0.30 -8.04
N SER A 138 -0.88 -1.28 -8.76
CA SER A 138 -2.02 -1.13 -9.66
C SER A 138 -3.36 -1.34 -8.94
N TYR A 139 -3.33 -1.86 -7.72
CA TYR A 139 -4.51 -2.14 -6.90
C TYR A 139 -4.52 -1.27 -5.65
N TYR A 140 -5.60 -0.49 -5.46
CA TYR A 140 -5.68 0.61 -4.50
C TYR A 140 -6.59 0.33 -3.29
N SER A 141 -7.03 -0.91 -3.08
CA SER A 141 -7.81 -1.27 -1.89
C SER A 141 -7.01 -0.97 -0.62
N LEU A 142 -7.60 -0.24 0.33
CA LEU A 142 -6.90 0.13 1.56
C LEU A 142 -6.44 -1.09 2.38
N PRO A 143 -7.25 -2.17 2.55
CA PRO A 143 -6.77 -3.38 3.22
C PRO A 143 -5.54 -3.99 2.57
N TYR A 144 -5.50 -4.02 1.23
CA TYR A 144 -4.37 -4.52 0.47
C TYR A 144 -3.11 -3.66 0.69
N LEU A 145 -3.23 -2.34 0.58
CA LEU A 145 -2.10 -1.44 0.76
C LEU A 145 -1.53 -1.48 2.18
N LEU A 146 -2.39 -1.52 3.20
CA LEU A 146 -1.98 -1.66 4.59
C LEU A 146 -1.25 -2.99 4.81
N HIS A 147 -1.76 -4.09 4.24
CA HIS A 147 -1.11 -5.39 4.32
C HIS A 147 0.28 -5.40 3.66
N LEU A 148 0.44 -4.74 2.49
CA LEU A 148 1.76 -4.59 1.88
C LEU A 148 2.72 -3.80 2.80
N CYS A 149 2.25 -2.72 3.42
CA CYS A 149 3.05 -1.95 4.38
C CYS A 149 3.45 -2.79 5.60
N GLU A 150 2.61 -3.71 6.06
CA GLU A 150 2.90 -4.62 7.19
C GLU A 150 4.08 -5.57 6.93
N GLN A 151 4.51 -5.73 5.67
CA GLN A 151 5.65 -6.58 5.33
C GLN A 151 7.01 -5.91 5.62
N PHE A 152 7.05 -4.61 5.85
CA PHE A 152 8.28 -3.87 6.13
C PHE A 152 8.15 -2.86 7.29
N SER A 153 6.96 -2.66 7.85
CA SER A 153 6.70 -1.71 8.94
C SER A 153 5.58 -2.21 9.85
N ASP A 154 5.76 -2.08 11.16
CA ASP A 154 4.71 -2.39 12.13
C ASP A 154 3.69 -1.25 12.33
N VAL A 155 3.89 -0.10 11.70
CA VAL A 155 3.02 1.07 11.84
C VAL A 155 1.55 0.75 11.59
N PRO A 156 1.13 0.00 10.54
CA PRO A 156 -0.28 -0.33 10.34
C PRO A 156 -0.89 -1.11 11.51
N LYS A 157 -0.16 -2.09 12.05
CA LYS A 157 -0.62 -2.94 13.17
C LYS A 157 -0.71 -2.16 14.49
N ILE A 158 0.23 -1.22 14.70
CA ILE A 158 0.28 -0.40 15.92
C ILE A 158 -0.86 0.61 15.93
N ILE A 159 -1.11 1.28 14.80
CA ILE A 159 -2.09 2.36 14.70
C ILE A 159 -3.52 1.82 14.56
N TYR A 160 -3.69 0.71 13.82
CA TYR A 160 -5.00 0.08 13.59
C TYR A 160 -5.05 -1.33 14.21
N PRO A 161 -4.93 -1.45 15.55
CA PRO A 161 -4.99 -2.75 16.21
C PRO A 161 -6.41 -3.31 16.12
N LYS A 162 -6.55 -4.54 15.62
CA LYS A 162 -7.84 -5.23 15.47
C LYS A 162 -8.20 -6.04 16.74
N ARG A 163 -7.96 -5.45 17.93
CA ARG A 163 -8.08 -6.19 19.21
C ARG A 163 -9.45 -6.09 19.88
N SER A 164 -10.25 -5.09 19.54
CA SER A 164 -11.59 -4.89 20.09
C SER A 164 -12.61 -4.73 18.97
N PHE A 165 -13.87 -5.01 19.28
CA PHE A 165 -14.99 -4.81 18.33
C PHE A 165 -14.99 -3.38 17.76
N GLN A 166 -14.85 -2.37 18.62
CA GLN A 166 -14.83 -0.98 18.19
C GLN A 166 -13.66 -0.67 17.23
N SER A 167 -12.44 -1.21 17.49
CA SER A 167 -11.31 -1.01 16.61
C SER A 167 -11.47 -1.73 15.29
N GLN A 168 -12.06 -2.92 15.27
CA GLN A 168 -12.40 -3.64 14.05
C GLN A 168 -13.46 -2.92 13.22
N GLN A 169 -14.50 -2.41 13.87
CA GLN A 169 -15.56 -1.65 13.21
C GLN A 169 -15.03 -0.37 12.56
N MET A 170 -14.20 0.40 13.28
CA MET A 170 -13.58 1.61 12.74
C MET A 170 -12.64 1.29 11.56
N TYR A 171 -11.80 0.25 11.69
CA TYR A 171 -10.95 -0.22 10.60
C TYR A 171 -11.79 -0.63 9.37
N SER A 172 -12.86 -1.38 9.58
CA SER A 172 -13.78 -1.78 8.52
C SER A 172 -14.44 -0.57 7.84
N ARG A 173 -14.89 0.42 8.60
CA ARG A 173 -15.45 1.67 8.06
C ARG A 173 -14.43 2.44 7.20
N LEU A 174 -13.18 2.55 7.65
CA LEU A 174 -12.11 3.16 6.85
C LEU A 174 -11.84 2.38 5.56
N CYS A 175 -11.77 1.06 5.65
CA CYS A 175 -11.47 0.20 4.50
C CYS A 175 -12.57 0.19 3.44
N HIS A 176 -13.83 0.36 3.84
CA HIS A 176 -15.00 0.30 2.97
C HIS A 176 -15.70 1.66 2.80
N ALA A 177 -15.01 2.77 3.13
CA ALA A 177 -15.63 4.09 3.14
C ALA A 177 -16.30 4.48 1.81
N GLN A 178 -15.63 4.18 0.68
CA GLN A 178 -16.19 4.42 -0.65
C GLN A 178 -17.43 3.56 -0.95
N TYR A 179 -17.42 2.29 -0.55
CA TYR A 179 -18.54 1.39 -0.71
C TYR A 179 -19.73 1.84 0.16
N ASN A 180 -19.46 2.14 1.43
CA ASN A 180 -20.47 2.58 2.39
C ASN A 180 -21.16 3.89 1.97
N LEU A 181 -20.42 4.80 1.32
CA LEU A 181 -21.00 6.05 0.80
C LEU A 181 -22.01 5.79 -0.33
N ASN A 182 -21.76 4.80 -1.18
CA ASN A 182 -22.60 4.49 -2.33
C ASN A 182 -23.86 3.69 -1.95
N GLU A 183 -23.76 2.83 -0.96
CA GLU A 183 -24.78 1.81 -0.66
C GLU A 183 -25.83 2.25 0.34
N LYS A 184 -25.95 3.45 0.78
CA LYS A 184 -27.00 3.98 1.70
C LYS A 184 -27.37 3.09 2.93
N ILE A 185 -26.59 2.02 3.19
CA ILE A 185 -26.99 0.88 4.04
C ILE A 185 -26.56 1.04 5.50
N GLN A 186 -25.67 1.97 5.83
CA GLN A 186 -25.10 2.01 7.17
C GLN A 186 -25.49 3.24 7.96
N GLU A 187 -25.66 2.99 9.27
CA GLU A 187 -25.76 4.05 10.25
C GLU A 187 -24.58 5.02 10.09
N ASN A 188 -24.91 6.31 10.08
CA ASN A 188 -23.90 7.36 10.02
C ASN A 188 -22.96 7.22 11.24
N PRO A 189 -21.64 7.17 11.10
CA PRO A 189 -20.73 7.10 12.23
C PRO A 189 -20.97 8.24 13.21
N SER A 190 -20.79 7.97 14.50
CA SER A 190 -20.85 9.02 15.50
C SER A 190 -19.74 10.06 15.31
N GLU A 191 -19.96 11.28 15.77
CA GLU A 191 -18.93 12.33 15.76
C GLU A 191 -17.67 11.87 16.52
N SER A 192 -17.87 11.24 17.67
CA SER A 192 -16.77 10.67 18.47
C SER A 192 -15.94 9.62 17.70
N ASP A 193 -16.60 8.73 16.93
CA ASP A 193 -15.89 7.74 16.11
C ASP A 193 -15.10 8.42 14.97
N SER A 194 -15.67 9.47 14.38
CA SER A 194 -15.06 10.21 13.30
C SER A 194 -13.83 10.98 13.76
N LEU A 195 -13.87 11.65 14.90
CA LEU A 195 -12.72 12.32 15.51
C LEU A 195 -11.62 11.33 15.89
N LYS A 196 -12.00 10.14 16.38
CA LYS A 196 -11.05 9.08 16.67
C LYS A 196 -10.37 8.54 15.41
N ALA A 197 -11.13 8.34 14.34
CA ALA A 197 -10.58 7.90 13.05
C ALA A 197 -9.60 8.94 12.49
N GLU A 198 -9.93 10.23 12.58
CA GLU A 198 -9.07 11.34 12.19
C GLU A 198 -7.77 11.35 12.98
N HIS A 199 -7.84 11.28 14.31
CA HIS A 199 -6.66 11.22 15.17
C HIS A 199 -5.75 10.03 14.85
N LEU A 200 -6.31 8.85 14.58
CA LEU A 200 -5.51 7.69 14.18
C LEU A 200 -4.91 7.84 12.79
N THR A 201 -5.62 8.46 11.86
CA THR A 201 -5.10 8.78 10.53
C THR A 201 -3.92 9.76 10.61
N TYR A 202 -4.05 10.83 11.39
CA TYR A 202 -2.94 11.73 11.68
C TYR A 202 -1.73 10.99 12.24
N LYS A 203 -1.93 10.16 13.27
CA LYS A 203 -0.84 9.34 13.85
C LYS A 203 -0.19 8.42 12.82
N PHE A 204 -0.99 7.80 11.95
CA PHE A 204 -0.49 6.95 10.88
C PHE A 204 0.40 7.73 9.91
N ILE A 205 -0.04 8.90 9.44
CA ILE A 205 0.72 9.75 8.51
C ILE A 205 2.04 10.20 9.15
N GLN A 206 2.03 10.61 10.42
CA GLN A 206 3.25 11.01 11.13
C GLN A 206 4.24 9.84 11.34
N ALA A 207 3.73 8.66 11.66
CA ALA A 207 4.56 7.46 11.80
C ALA A 207 5.12 7.02 10.43
N ALA A 208 4.30 7.04 9.38
CA ALA A 208 4.70 6.77 8.01
C ALA A 208 5.83 7.70 7.55
N ARG A 209 5.75 9.00 7.90
CA ARG A 209 6.82 9.96 7.62
C ARG A 209 8.15 9.56 8.26
N LYS A 210 8.12 9.21 9.54
CA LYS A 210 9.34 8.80 10.28
C LYS A 210 10.00 7.57 9.65
N GLU A 211 9.20 6.57 9.26
CA GLU A 211 9.68 5.37 8.58
C GLU A 211 10.29 5.69 7.21
N ALA A 212 9.59 6.53 6.42
CA ALA A 212 10.07 6.95 5.11
C ALA A 212 11.36 7.77 5.20
N ASP A 213 11.44 8.75 6.12
CA ASP A 213 12.61 9.59 6.31
C ASP A 213 13.84 8.73 6.67
N LYS A 214 13.67 7.76 7.59
CA LYS A 214 14.73 6.81 7.94
C LYS A 214 15.19 6.00 6.71
N LYS A 215 14.25 5.45 5.95
CA LYS A 215 14.56 4.65 4.76
C LYS A 215 15.21 5.47 3.65
N LEU A 216 14.76 6.70 3.43
CA LEU A 216 15.36 7.62 2.46
C LEU A 216 16.81 7.96 2.82
N GLU A 217 17.15 8.13 4.09
CA GLU A 217 18.56 8.32 4.51
C GLU A 217 19.43 7.08 4.22
N GLU A 218 18.90 5.87 4.39
CA GLU A 218 19.61 4.64 4.01
C GLU A 218 19.81 4.58 2.49
N LEU A 219 18.75 4.83 1.70
CA LEU A 219 18.81 4.83 0.23
C LEU A 219 19.77 5.91 -0.30
N LYS A 220 19.76 7.09 0.30
CA LYS A 220 20.69 8.17 -0.04
C LYS A 220 22.14 7.71 0.06
N LYS A 221 22.49 7.02 1.13
CA LYS A 221 23.84 6.49 1.31
C LYS A 221 24.20 5.44 0.26
N LEU A 222 23.24 4.60 -0.17
CA LEU A 222 23.46 3.58 -1.20
C LEU A 222 23.60 4.18 -2.60
N HIS A 223 22.78 5.16 -2.95
CA HIS A 223 22.70 5.72 -4.30
C HIS A 223 23.70 6.85 -4.57
N LEU A 224 24.23 7.52 -3.52
CA LEU A 224 25.16 8.66 -3.67
C LEU A 224 26.61 8.32 -3.32
N LYS A 225 26.89 7.07 -2.90
CA LYS A 225 28.28 6.63 -2.60
C LYS A 225 29.05 6.10 -3.80
N ASN A 226 28.42 6.03 -4.98
CA ASN A 226 29.05 5.55 -6.22
C ASN A 226 29.34 6.70 -7.15
#